data_d0888df1e9c09c455222f6dea84a83aa
#
_entry.id   d0888df1e9c09c455222f6dea84a83aa
#
_cell.length_a   1.000
_cell.length_b   1.000
_cell.length_c   1.000
_cell.angle_alpha   90.00
_cell.angle_beta   90.00
_cell.angle_gamma   90.00
#
_symmetry.space_group_name_H-M   'P 1'
#
loop_
_entity.id
_entity.type
_entity.pdbx_description
1 polymer ?
#
loop_
_entity_poly.entity_id
_entity_poly.type
_entity_poly.pdbx_seq_one_letter_code
_entity_poly.pdbx_strand_id
1 'polypeptide(L)'
;MVVTVNPKTKQILLTSIPRDYYVPLYGENGKSVSGGMPDKLTHAGIYGIDCSIGTLEKIYDIKIDYYVRVNFTSLKKIVDLLGGVEVYSDYDFISDWGPHGAGTHYKFKKGYNKVNGKKALAFCRERHHFANGDYQRGRDHQHMIEAILNKAMSPSILQNFTGLLKESKNMFQTSMSTKKISSLCNMQLNDMAKWKISYANAEGTGAKKTTYSIRSTALYVCEPNYASIEKVKKKMKKYSTEVKETDETEKAAQSQDATDPSAHATMKP
;
A
#
# COMPACT_ATOMS: atom_id res chain seq x y z
N MET A 1 4.00 3.26 4.18
CA MET A 1 3.56 2.26 3.17
C MET A 1 4.15 2.63 1.82
N VAL A 2 4.63 1.66 1.06
CA VAL A 2 5.05 1.84 -0.35
C VAL A 2 4.01 1.17 -1.25
N VAL A 3 3.62 1.86 -2.32
CA VAL A 3 2.68 1.36 -3.33
C VAL A 3 3.43 1.20 -4.64
N THR A 4 3.60 -0.05 -5.10
CA THR A 4 4.20 -0.33 -6.40
C THR A 4 3.09 -0.59 -7.41
N VAL A 5 3.08 0.17 -8.51
CA VAL A 5 2.02 0.13 -9.53
C VAL A 5 2.62 -0.29 -10.86
N ASN A 6 2.08 -1.32 -11.48
CA ASN A 6 2.42 -1.71 -12.84
C ASN A 6 1.20 -1.49 -13.76
N PRO A 7 1.17 -0.39 -14.53
CA PRO A 7 0.04 -0.07 -15.39
C PRO A 7 -0.15 -1.05 -16.56
N LYS A 8 0.92 -1.70 -17.02
CA LYS A 8 0.87 -2.66 -18.13
C LYS A 8 0.18 -3.95 -17.72
N THR A 9 0.57 -4.50 -16.57
CA THR A 9 -0.01 -5.76 -16.05
C THR A 9 -1.23 -5.55 -15.15
N LYS A 10 -1.66 -4.30 -14.92
CA LYS A 10 -2.77 -3.94 -14.03
C LYS A 10 -2.61 -4.53 -12.62
N GLN A 11 -1.41 -4.42 -12.08
CA GLN A 11 -1.06 -4.95 -10.77
C GLN A 11 -0.64 -3.83 -9.81
N ILE A 12 -1.07 -3.94 -8.57
CA ILE A 12 -0.69 -3.06 -7.47
C ILE A 12 -0.18 -3.91 -6.31
N LEU A 13 0.97 -3.54 -5.75
CA LEU A 13 1.48 -4.11 -4.52
C LEU A 13 1.45 -3.05 -3.41
N LEU A 14 0.69 -3.31 -2.36
CA LEU A 14 0.63 -2.49 -1.16
C LEU A 14 1.62 -3.08 -0.13
N THR A 15 2.69 -2.35 0.18
CA THR A 15 3.71 -2.80 1.12
C THR A 15 3.63 -2.03 2.42
N SER A 16 3.24 -2.70 3.49
CA SER A 16 3.28 -2.14 4.85
C SER A 16 4.68 -2.23 5.45
N ILE A 17 5.15 -1.14 6.03
CA ILE A 17 6.47 -1.02 6.65
C ILE A 17 6.27 -0.51 8.07
N PRO A 18 6.84 -1.18 9.10
CA PRO A 18 6.74 -0.73 10.47
C PRO A 18 7.25 0.71 10.63
N ARG A 19 6.42 1.58 11.18
CA ARG A 19 6.78 2.99 11.40
C ARG A 19 7.94 3.16 12.39
N ASP A 20 8.10 2.18 13.26
CA ASP A 20 9.09 2.19 14.33
C ASP A 20 10.39 1.46 13.95
N TYR A 21 10.61 1.16 12.65
CA TYR A 21 11.87 0.57 12.17
C TYR A 21 13.05 1.38 12.66
N TYR A 22 14.02 0.68 13.27
CA TYR A 22 15.24 1.23 13.83
C TYR A 22 16.36 1.19 12.79
N VAL A 23 16.49 2.29 12.05
CA VAL A 23 17.35 2.39 10.85
C VAL A 23 18.04 3.74 10.80
N PRO A 24 19.25 3.84 10.20
CA PRO A 24 19.83 5.15 9.86
C PRO A 24 18.92 5.93 8.90
N LEU A 25 18.85 7.24 9.10
CA LEU A 25 18.03 8.14 8.28
C LEU A 25 18.85 8.74 7.15
N TYR A 26 18.25 8.81 5.96
CA TYR A 26 18.86 9.33 4.75
C TYR A 26 17.94 10.37 4.10
N GLY A 27 18.53 11.49 3.69
CA GLY A 27 17.86 12.52 2.91
C GLY A 27 17.98 12.27 1.41
N GLU A 28 17.74 13.33 0.66
CA GLU A 28 17.88 13.35 -0.79
C GLU A 28 19.27 12.86 -1.23
N ASN A 29 19.32 12.12 -2.34
CA ASN A 29 20.55 11.54 -2.90
C ASN A 29 21.30 10.59 -1.95
N GLY A 30 20.62 10.00 -0.97
CA GLY A 30 21.22 9.05 -0.04
C GLY A 30 22.17 9.67 1.00
N LYS A 31 22.15 11.01 1.15
CA LYS A 31 22.96 11.70 2.16
C LYS A 31 22.48 11.34 3.56
N SER A 32 23.39 10.89 4.41
CA SER A 32 23.05 10.54 5.80
C SER A 32 22.59 11.78 6.57
N VAL A 33 21.42 11.69 7.20
CA VAL A 33 20.88 12.71 8.10
C VAL A 33 21.29 12.43 9.53
N SER A 34 21.36 11.17 9.93
CA SER A 34 21.64 10.73 11.30
C SER A 34 23.10 10.35 11.54
N GLY A 35 24.01 10.61 10.58
CA GLY A 35 25.43 10.25 10.69
C GLY A 35 25.68 8.75 10.85
N GLY A 36 24.75 7.92 10.34
CA GLY A 36 24.81 6.46 10.49
C GLY A 36 24.19 5.94 11.78
N MET A 37 23.83 6.81 12.74
CA MET A 37 23.12 6.37 13.96
C MET A 37 21.66 6.01 13.61
N PRO A 38 21.16 4.87 14.13
CA PRO A 38 19.77 4.49 13.89
C PRO A 38 18.78 5.41 14.62
N ASP A 39 17.63 5.57 13.99
CA ASP A 39 16.46 6.27 14.52
C ASP A 39 15.19 5.51 14.15
N LYS A 40 14.04 5.94 14.63
CA LYS A 40 12.77 5.42 14.15
C LYS A 40 12.48 5.94 12.74
N LEU A 41 12.04 5.09 11.84
CA LEU A 41 11.62 5.51 10.49
C LEU A 41 10.56 6.65 10.55
N THR A 42 9.64 6.63 11.54
CA THR A 42 8.66 7.70 11.71
C THR A 42 9.30 9.06 12.04
N HIS A 43 10.50 9.08 12.64
CA HIS A 43 11.23 10.32 12.94
C HIS A 43 11.83 10.96 11.70
N ALA A 44 11.97 10.23 10.58
CA ALA A 44 12.38 10.83 9.31
C ALA A 44 11.47 12.01 8.91
N GLY A 45 10.18 11.95 9.30
CA GLY A 45 9.24 13.05 9.08
C GLY A 45 9.58 14.35 9.80
N ILE A 46 10.42 14.33 10.86
CA ILE A 46 10.92 15.52 11.56
C ILE A 46 11.87 16.30 10.64
N TYR A 47 12.61 15.58 9.78
CA TYR A 47 13.60 16.13 8.84
C TYR A 47 13.02 16.37 7.45
N GLY A 48 11.71 16.20 7.28
CA GLY A 48 10.99 16.43 6.03
C GLY A 48 10.59 15.17 5.27
N ILE A 49 9.82 15.38 4.20
CA ILE A 49 9.33 14.28 3.37
C ILE A 49 10.47 13.58 2.62
N ASP A 50 11.47 14.35 2.18
CA ASP A 50 12.61 13.83 1.43
C ASP A 50 13.47 12.89 2.29
N CYS A 51 13.56 13.14 3.59
CA CYS A 51 14.19 12.19 4.52
C CYS A 51 13.41 10.87 4.62
N SER A 52 12.09 10.93 4.65
CA SER A 52 11.25 9.72 4.65
C SER A 52 11.40 8.93 3.35
N ILE A 53 11.42 9.63 2.21
CA ILE A 53 11.63 9.04 0.88
C ILE A 53 13.03 8.44 0.78
N GLY A 54 14.07 9.22 1.00
CA GLY A 54 15.46 8.77 0.87
C GLY A 54 15.81 7.60 1.79
N THR A 55 15.23 7.57 3.00
CA THR A 55 15.40 6.42 3.91
C THR A 55 14.76 5.16 3.34
N LEU A 56 13.54 5.23 2.81
CA LEU A 56 12.86 4.09 2.19
C LEU A 56 13.57 3.62 0.92
N GLU A 57 14.01 4.53 0.06
CA GLU A 57 14.79 4.24 -1.14
C GLU A 57 16.08 3.49 -0.78
N LYS A 58 16.77 3.92 0.27
CA LYS A 58 18.00 3.27 0.73
C LYS A 58 17.76 1.88 1.30
N ILE A 59 16.70 1.68 2.09
CA ILE A 59 16.38 0.37 2.71
C ILE A 59 15.98 -0.65 1.65
N TYR A 60 15.14 -0.24 0.69
CA TYR A 60 14.54 -1.16 -0.28
C TYR A 60 15.22 -1.16 -1.64
N ASP A 61 16.25 -0.32 -1.84
CA ASP A 61 16.96 -0.18 -3.12
C ASP A 61 15.98 0.04 -4.29
N ILE A 62 15.11 1.01 -4.10
CA ILE A 62 14.07 1.44 -5.06
C ILE A 62 14.19 2.93 -5.31
N LYS A 63 13.50 3.40 -6.35
CA LYS A 63 13.21 4.81 -6.55
C LYS A 63 11.73 5.08 -6.30
N ILE A 64 11.43 6.15 -5.57
CA ILE A 64 10.06 6.59 -5.30
C ILE A 64 9.74 7.75 -6.23
N ASP A 65 8.86 7.51 -7.21
CA ASP A 65 8.50 8.51 -8.22
C ASP A 65 7.57 9.60 -7.66
N TYR A 66 6.67 9.21 -6.75
CA TYR A 66 5.64 10.10 -6.19
C TYR A 66 5.36 9.77 -4.74
N TYR A 67 4.92 10.78 -3.98
CA TYR A 67 4.38 10.57 -2.64
C TYR A 67 2.96 11.11 -2.53
N VAL A 68 2.22 10.55 -1.58
CA VAL A 68 0.93 11.06 -1.12
C VAL A 68 0.95 11.11 0.40
N ARG A 69 0.71 12.29 0.96
CA ARG A 69 0.62 12.51 2.40
C ARG A 69 -0.81 12.84 2.78
N VAL A 70 -1.36 12.07 3.72
CA VAL A 70 -2.74 12.17 4.18
C VAL A 70 -2.73 12.26 5.70
N ASN A 71 -3.52 13.17 6.27
CA ASN A 71 -3.78 13.22 7.71
C ASN A 71 -5.17 12.64 8.04
N PHE A 72 -5.50 12.54 9.32
CA PHE A 72 -6.76 11.94 9.77
C PHE A 72 -8.00 12.67 9.27
N THR A 73 -7.95 14.01 9.23
CA THR A 73 -9.05 14.81 8.69
C THR A 73 -9.20 14.58 7.19
N SER A 74 -8.10 14.49 6.47
CA SER A 74 -8.06 14.20 5.05
C SER A 74 -8.62 12.82 4.72
N LEU A 75 -8.24 11.78 5.48
CA LEU A 75 -8.78 10.43 5.30
C LEU A 75 -10.31 10.43 5.40
N LYS A 76 -10.86 11.07 6.44
CA LYS A 76 -12.32 11.19 6.59
C LYS A 76 -12.96 11.86 5.40
N LYS A 77 -12.43 13.01 4.98
CA LYS A 77 -12.96 13.78 3.86
C LYS A 77 -12.88 13.02 2.54
N ILE A 78 -11.77 12.31 2.27
CA ILE A 78 -11.61 11.50 1.05
C ILE A 78 -12.67 10.39 1.01
N VAL A 79 -12.83 9.65 2.11
CA VAL A 79 -13.84 8.57 2.17
C VAL A 79 -15.26 9.12 2.01
N ASP A 80 -15.59 10.26 2.65
CA ASP A 80 -16.90 10.88 2.53
C ASP A 80 -17.13 11.43 1.10
N LEU A 81 -16.11 12.03 0.47
CA LEU A 81 -16.15 12.51 -0.92
C LEU A 81 -16.44 11.39 -1.93
N LEU A 82 -15.93 10.19 -1.67
CA LEU A 82 -16.19 9.00 -2.47
C LEU A 82 -17.61 8.40 -2.21
N GLY A 83 -18.38 8.98 -1.30
CA GLY A 83 -19.68 8.43 -0.88
C GLY A 83 -19.57 7.20 0.01
N GLY A 84 -18.45 7.08 0.73
CA GLY A 84 -18.11 5.90 1.53
C GLY A 84 -17.38 4.83 0.74
N VAL A 85 -16.73 3.90 1.47
CA VAL A 85 -16.02 2.76 0.89
C VAL A 85 -16.42 1.46 1.57
N GLU A 86 -16.12 0.33 0.93
CA GLU A 86 -16.36 -1.00 1.48
C GLU A 86 -15.00 -1.63 1.81
N VAL A 87 -14.67 -1.69 3.11
CA VAL A 87 -13.39 -2.18 3.61
C VAL A 87 -13.52 -3.61 4.14
N TYR A 88 -12.54 -4.47 3.83
CA TYR A 88 -12.45 -5.81 4.38
C TYR A 88 -11.82 -5.78 5.77
N SER A 89 -12.39 -6.51 6.72
CA SER A 89 -11.85 -6.75 8.06
C SER A 89 -11.50 -8.22 8.24
N ASP A 90 -10.32 -8.50 8.76
CA ASP A 90 -9.88 -9.87 9.09
C ASP A 90 -10.64 -10.43 10.31
N TYR A 91 -11.19 -9.55 11.17
CA TYR A 91 -11.77 -9.91 12.45
C TYR A 91 -13.07 -9.15 12.75
N ASP A 92 -13.87 -9.72 13.64
CA ASP A 92 -14.92 -9.01 14.37
C ASP A 92 -14.27 -8.18 15.46
N PHE A 93 -14.60 -6.89 15.53
CA PHE A 93 -14.14 -6.04 16.64
C PHE A 93 -15.04 -4.82 16.83
N ILE A 94 -14.88 -4.17 18.00
CA ILE A 94 -15.48 -2.88 18.30
C ILE A 94 -14.34 -1.90 18.51
N SER A 95 -14.29 -0.81 17.74
CA SER A 95 -13.24 0.19 17.93
C SER A 95 -13.46 0.94 19.26
N ASP A 96 -12.41 1.02 20.08
CA ASP A 96 -12.42 1.79 21.32
C ASP A 96 -12.09 3.27 21.12
N TRP A 97 -12.05 3.68 19.86
CA TRP A 97 -11.51 4.98 19.54
C TRP A 97 -12.59 6.04 19.37
N GLY A 98 -12.60 6.96 20.33
CA GLY A 98 -13.22 8.27 20.20
C GLY A 98 -12.28 9.36 20.70
N PRO A 99 -12.52 10.64 20.39
CA PRO A 99 -11.76 11.72 20.98
C PRO A 99 -11.89 11.66 22.52
N HIS A 100 -10.76 11.50 23.21
CA HIS A 100 -10.66 11.49 24.68
C HIS A 100 -11.42 10.38 25.44
N GLY A 101 -11.54 9.18 24.87
CA GLY A 101 -12.15 8.06 25.61
C GLY A 101 -13.68 8.11 25.75
N ALA A 102 -14.34 9.17 25.28
CA ALA A 102 -15.79 9.32 25.24
C ALA A 102 -16.35 9.08 23.83
N GLY A 103 -15.77 8.14 23.10
CA GLY A 103 -15.99 8.05 21.67
C GLY A 103 -17.10 7.11 21.27
N THR A 104 -17.56 7.31 20.05
CA THR A 104 -18.48 6.43 19.38
C THR A 104 -17.78 5.10 19.09
N HIS A 105 -18.27 4.02 19.70
CA HIS A 105 -17.81 2.67 19.41
C HIS A 105 -18.38 2.21 18.07
N TYR A 106 -17.53 1.91 17.12
CA TYR A 106 -17.93 1.37 15.81
C TYR A 106 -17.74 -0.15 15.80
N LYS A 107 -18.79 -0.86 15.45
CA LYS A 107 -18.75 -2.32 15.26
C LYS A 107 -18.29 -2.64 13.84
N PHE A 108 -17.34 -3.56 13.75
CA PHE A 108 -16.85 -4.17 12.50
C PHE A 108 -17.06 -5.67 12.56
N LYS A 109 -17.45 -6.24 11.44
CA LYS A 109 -17.58 -7.68 11.27
C LYS A 109 -16.45 -8.18 10.36
N LYS A 110 -15.99 -9.41 10.59
CA LYS A 110 -15.13 -10.09 9.65
C LYS A 110 -15.78 -10.10 8.27
N GLY A 111 -15.00 -9.75 7.23
CA GLY A 111 -15.52 -9.56 5.88
C GLY A 111 -15.71 -8.08 5.54
N TYR A 112 -16.55 -7.79 4.57
CA TYR A 112 -16.75 -6.44 4.04
C TYR A 112 -17.66 -5.59 4.93
N ASN A 113 -17.22 -4.35 5.17
CA ASN A 113 -17.92 -3.35 5.99
C ASN A 113 -18.05 -2.04 5.21
N LYS A 114 -19.28 -1.54 5.06
CA LYS A 114 -19.51 -0.20 4.53
C LYS A 114 -19.16 0.84 5.59
N VAL A 115 -18.29 1.78 5.23
CA VAL A 115 -17.77 2.80 6.14
C VAL A 115 -17.81 4.18 5.51
N ASN A 116 -18.21 5.16 6.32
CA ASN A 116 -18.01 6.59 6.06
C ASN A 116 -16.66 7.05 6.63
N GLY A 117 -16.31 8.31 6.47
CA GLY A 117 -15.01 8.83 6.92
C GLY A 117 -14.75 8.66 8.42
N LYS A 118 -15.76 8.83 9.30
CA LYS A 118 -15.59 8.63 10.75
C LYS A 118 -15.29 7.17 11.07
N LYS A 119 -16.07 6.25 10.50
CA LYS A 119 -15.90 4.81 10.70
C LYS A 119 -14.60 4.30 10.07
N ALA A 120 -14.19 4.82 8.90
CA ALA A 120 -12.91 4.52 8.26
C ALA A 120 -11.72 4.93 9.13
N LEU A 121 -11.77 6.11 9.75
CA LEU A 121 -10.72 6.54 10.66
C LEU A 121 -10.63 5.63 11.91
N ALA A 122 -11.77 5.24 12.49
CA ALA A 122 -11.81 4.32 13.62
C ALA A 122 -11.19 2.96 13.27
N PHE A 123 -11.51 2.42 12.07
CA PHE A 123 -10.92 1.20 11.54
C PHE A 123 -9.39 1.29 11.43
N CYS A 124 -8.86 2.35 10.84
CA CYS A 124 -7.41 2.53 10.65
C CYS A 124 -6.64 2.79 11.94
N ARG A 125 -7.29 3.14 13.03
CA ARG A 125 -6.61 3.48 14.30
C ARG A 125 -6.66 2.37 15.34
N GLU A 126 -7.52 1.39 15.16
CA GLU A 126 -7.62 0.29 16.11
C GLU A 126 -6.32 -0.53 16.16
N ARG A 127 -5.92 -0.89 17.36
CA ARG A 127 -4.76 -1.74 17.61
C ARG A 127 -4.87 -2.57 18.90
N HIS A 128 -5.73 -2.15 19.84
CA HIS A 128 -5.78 -2.74 21.18
C HIS A 128 -6.51 -4.08 21.22
N HIS A 129 -7.43 -4.30 20.30
CA HIS A 129 -8.17 -5.57 20.18
C HIS A 129 -7.37 -6.71 19.52
N PHE A 130 -6.15 -6.44 19.05
CA PHE A 130 -5.37 -7.42 18.30
C PHE A 130 -4.08 -7.80 19.04
N ALA A 131 -3.79 -9.10 19.15
CA ALA A 131 -2.56 -9.60 19.78
C ALA A 131 -1.29 -9.01 19.15
N ASN A 132 -1.30 -8.78 17.83
CA ASN A 132 -0.21 -8.15 17.05
C ASN A 132 -0.65 -6.77 16.54
N GLY A 133 -1.10 -5.88 17.42
CA GLY A 133 -1.82 -4.65 17.10
C GLY A 133 -1.17 -3.76 16.03
N ASP A 134 0.15 -3.58 16.04
CA ASP A 134 0.84 -2.75 15.05
C ASP A 134 0.89 -3.41 13.66
N TYR A 135 1.05 -4.73 13.58
CA TYR A 135 1.00 -5.46 12.31
C TYR A 135 -0.42 -5.50 11.75
N GLN A 136 -1.43 -5.76 12.61
CA GLN A 136 -2.81 -5.72 12.16
C GLN A 136 -3.21 -4.34 11.68
N ARG A 137 -2.83 -3.27 12.38
CA ARG A 137 -3.04 -1.91 11.90
C ARG A 137 -2.41 -1.65 10.53
N GLY A 138 -1.23 -2.23 10.26
CA GLY A 138 -0.59 -2.17 8.94
C GLY A 138 -1.45 -2.85 7.86
N ARG A 139 -2.06 -3.99 8.15
CA ARG A 139 -3.00 -4.69 7.26
C ARG A 139 -4.30 -3.89 7.08
N ASP A 140 -4.85 -3.36 8.14
CA ASP A 140 -6.05 -2.53 8.08
C ASP A 140 -5.85 -1.28 7.21
N HIS A 141 -4.65 -0.68 7.25
CA HIS A 141 -4.28 0.38 6.33
C HIS A 141 -4.20 -0.12 4.87
N GLN A 142 -3.69 -1.33 4.62
CA GLN A 142 -3.67 -1.91 3.27
C GLN A 142 -5.10 -2.13 2.77
N HIS A 143 -5.98 -2.73 3.58
CA HIS A 143 -7.39 -2.94 3.23
C HIS A 143 -8.13 -1.62 2.99
N MET A 144 -7.85 -0.58 3.79
CA MET A 144 -8.45 0.74 3.60
C MET A 144 -7.99 1.38 2.28
N ILE A 145 -6.69 1.32 1.95
CA ILE A 145 -6.18 1.84 0.68
C ILE A 145 -6.76 1.06 -0.49
N GLU A 146 -6.85 -0.27 -0.40
CA GLU A 146 -7.52 -1.08 -1.42
C GLU A 146 -8.98 -0.65 -1.61
N ALA A 147 -9.73 -0.47 -0.53
CA ALA A 147 -11.13 -0.04 -0.59
C ALA A 147 -11.28 1.35 -1.25
N ILE A 148 -10.38 2.29 -0.92
CA ILE A 148 -10.34 3.63 -1.54
C ILE A 148 -10.01 3.53 -3.03
N LEU A 149 -9.00 2.73 -3.41
CA LEU A 149 -8.62 2.54 -4.81
C LEU A 149 -9.75 1.90 -5.62
N ASN A 150 -10.36 0.82 -5.13
CA ASN A 150 -11.47 0.15 -5.79
C ASN A 150 -12.65 1.10 -6.01
N LYS A 151 -12.98 1.92 -5.00
CA LYS A 151 -14.04 2.93 -5.12
C LYS A 151 -13.66 4.04 -6.10
N ALA A 152 -12.45 4.57 -6.02
CA ALA A 152 -11.97 5.63 -6.90
C ALA A 152 -11.90 5.19 -8.39
N MET A 153 -11.59 3.92 -8.64
CA MET A 153 -11.56 3.34 -9.99
C MET A 153 -12.94 2.91 -10.51
N SER A 154 -14.00 3.09 -9.75
CA SER A 154 -15.36 2.74 -10.20
C SER A 154 -15.88 3.71 -11.27
N PRO A 155 -16.74 3.25 -12.22
CA PRO A 155 -17.27 4.10 -13.29
C PRO A 155 -17.94 5.36 -12.76
N SER A 156 -18.73 5.25 -11.68
CA SER A 156 -19.48 6.37 -11.10
C SER A 156 -18.59 7.50 -10.56
N ILE A 157 -17.42 7.15 -10.05
CA ILE A 157 -16.44 8.12 -9.55
C ILE A 157 -15.63 8.71 -10.70
N LEU A 158 -15.18 7.88 -11.63
CA LEU A 158 -14.37 8.32 -12.76
C LEU A 158 -15.11 9.26 -13.71
N GLN A 159 -16.41 9.08 -13.93
CA GLN A 159 -17.24 9.99 -14.72
C GLN A 159 -17.28 11.42 -14.15
N ASN A 160 -17.19 11.57 -12.82
CA ASN A 160 -17.20 12.86 -12.12
C ASN A 160 -15.81 13.30 -11.64
N PHE A 161 -14.77 12.64 -12.13
CA PHE A 161 -13.40 12.79 -11.66
C PHE A 161 -12.90 14.25 -11.60
N THR A 162 -13.20 15.07 -12.62
CA THR A 162 -12.73 16.46 -12.68
C THR A 162 -13.29 17.32 -11.53
N GLY A 163 -14.55 17.11 -11.17
CA GLY A 163 -15.20 17.77 -10.02
C GLY A 163 -14.57 17.31 -8.71
N LEU A 164 -14.45 16.00 -8.53
CA LEU A 164 -13.84 15.39 -7.34
C LEU A 164 -12.38 15.81 -7.15
N LEU A 165 -11.61 15.96 -8.24
CA LEU A 165 -10.22 16.41 -8.16
C LEU A 165 -10.13 17.86 -7.66
N LYS A 166 -11.03 18.75 -8.07
CA LYS A 166 -11.10 20.13 -7.57
C LYS A 166 -11.43 20.16 -6.09
N GLU A 167 -12.39 19.38 -5.64
CA GLU A 167 -12.79 19.30 -4.23
C GLU A 167 -11.69 18.68 -3.35
N SER A 168 -10.94 17.72 -3.87
CA SER A 168 -9.87 17.04 -3.14
C SER A 168 -8.56 17.82 -3.04
N LYS A 169 -8.41 18.96 -3.74
CA LYS A 169 -7.14 19.70 -3.88
C LYS A 169 -6.42 19.99 -2.56
N ASN A 170 -7.17 20.22 -1.48
CA ASN A 170 -6.64 20.52 -0.14
C ASN A 170 -6.75 19.33 0.84
N MET A 171 -7.14 18.16 0.36
CA MET A 171 -7.34 16.98 1.22
C MET A 171 -6.09 16.14 1.39
N PHE A 172 -5.12 16.27 0.49
CA PHE A 172 -3.84 15.54 0.56
C PHE A 172 -2.72 16.34 -0.11
N GLN A 173 -1.50 16.06 0.30
CA GLN A 173 -0.29 16.60 -0.32
C GLN A 173 0.34 15.52 -1.19
N THR A 174 0.72 15.86 -2.42
CA THR A 174 1.37 14.93 -3.34
C THR A 174 2.36 15.66 -4.26
N SER A 175 3.39 14.95 -4.69
CA SER A 175 4.29 15.38 -5.77
C SER A 175 3.74 15.11 -7.16
N MET A 176 2.62 14.38 -7.26
CA MET A 176 2.01 14.04 -8.54
C MET A 176 1.27 15.25 -9.11
N SER A 177 1.63 15.64 -10.34
CA SER A 177 0.93 16.73 -11.02
C SER A 177 -0.52 16.37 -11.36
N THR A 178 -1.39 17.37 -11.42
CA THR A 178 -2.80 17.20 -11.87
C THR A 178 -2.86 16.52 -13.24
N LYS A 179 -1.95 16.86 -14.16
CA LYS A 179 -1.86 16.22 -15.48
C LYS A 179 -1.59 14.71 -15.38
N LYS A 180 -0.68 14.31 -14.48
CA LYS A 180 -0.38 12.90 -14.25
C LYS A 180 -1.57 12.14 -13.64
N ILE A 181 -2.24 12.75 -12.66
CA ILE A 181 -3.46 12.17 -12.07
C ILE A 181 -4.54 12.00 -13.14
N SER A 182 -4.80 13.03 -13.95
CA SER A 182 -5.76 12.96 -15.06
C SER A 182 -5.40 11.88 -16.08
N SER A 183 -4.12 11.71 -16.41
CA SER A 183 -3.65 10.65 -17.29
C SER A 183 -3.94 9.25 -16.74
N LEU A 184 -3.76 9.02 -15.44
CA LEU A 184 -4.08 7.75 -14.78
C LEU A 184 -5.58 7.47 -14.80
N CYS A 185 -6.40 8.48 -14.58
CA CYS A 185 -7.86 8.33 -14.64
C CYS A 185 -8.35 8.04 -16.07
N ASN A 186 -7.81 8.73 -17.08
CA ASN A 186 -8.13 8.44 -18.47
C ASN A 186 -7.69 7.04 -18.88
N MET A 187 -6.51 6.59 -18.42
CA MET A 187 -6.07 5.21 -18.64
C MET A 187 -7.07 4.20 -18.08
N GLN A 188 -7.59 4.43 -16.88
CA GLN A 188 -8.59 3.56 -16.27
C GLN A 188 -9.94 3.63 -16.99
N LEU A 189 -10.36 4.82 -17.44
CA LEU A 189 -11.61 4.99 -18.20
C LEU A 189 -11.59 4.28 -19.57
N ASN A 190 -10.43 4.19 -20.20
CA ASN A 190 -10.31 3.64 -21.54
C ASN A 190 -10.59 2.12 -21.59
N ASP A 191 -10.20 1.38 -20.59
CA ASP A 191 -10.32 -0.09 -20.58
C ASP A 191 -11.14 -0.63 -19.40
N MET A 192 -11.43 0.20 -18.40
CA MET A 192 -12.09 -0.19 -17.14
C MET A 192 -11.52 -1.47 -16.54
N ALA A 193 -10.21 -1.67 -16.71
CA ALA A 193 -9.53 -2.89 -16.32
C ALA A 193 -9.65 -3.14 -14.81
N LYS A 194 -9.79 -4.42 -14.46
CA LYS A 194 -9.69 -4.86 -13.06
C LYS A 194 -8.23 -4.96 -12.65
N TRP A 195 -7.87 -4.30 -11.54
CA TRP A 195 -6.52 -4.35 -11.01
C TRP A 195 -6.39 -5.47 -9.98
N LYS A 196 -5.29 -6.20 -10.09
CA LYS A 196 -4.91 -7.20 -9.08
C LYS A 196 -4.13 -6.51 -7.96
N ILE A 197 -4.75 -6.35 -6.80
CA ILE A 197 -4.10 -5.79 -5.62
C ILE A 197 -3.53 -6.93 -4.77
N SER A 198 -2.30 -6.76 -4.31
CA SER A 198 -1.57 -7.73 -3.49
C SER A 198 -0.87 -7.02 -2.35
N TYR A 199 -0.52 -7.77 -1.31
CA TYR A 199 0.07 -7.22 -0.10
C TYR A 199 1.47 -7.77 0.16
N ALA A 200 2.31 -6.95 0.77
CA ALA A 200 3.56 -7.34 1.38
C ALA A 200 3.69 -6.64 2.74
N ASN A 201 4.31 -7.32 3.69
CA ASN A 201 4.56 -6.78 5.02
C ASN A 201 6.03 -6.98 5.33
N ALA A 202 6.69 -5.90 5.73
CA ALA A 202 8.03 -5.96 6.27
C ALA A 202 7.96 -6.26 7.77
N GLU A 203 8.83 -7.12 8.26
CA GLU A 203 8.81 -7.65 9.62
C GLU A 203 10.02 -7.19 10.42
N GLY A 204 9.89 -7.20 11.74
CA GLY A 204 10.98 -6.90 12.67
C GLY A 204 10.63 -7.30 14.10
N THR A 205 11.58 -7.13 14.99
CA THR A 205 11.46 -7.50 16.42
C THR A 205 11.42 -6.25 17.28
N GLY A 206 10.51 -6.21 18.24
CA GLY A 206 10.39 -5.11 19.18
C GLY A 206 11.58 -5.05 20.15
N ALA A 207 12.11 -3.85 20.38
CA ALA A 207 13.17 -3.58 21.35
C ALA A 207 12.97 -2.19 22.00
N LYS A 208 13.75 -1.90 23.04
CA LYS A 208 13.84 -0.53 23.62
C LYS A 208 15.25 -0.02 23.41
N LYS A 209 15.39 1.10 22.69
CA LYS A 209 16.69 1.73 22.37
C LYS A 209 16.59 3.25 22.35
N THR A 210 17.71 3.92 22.62
CA THR A 210 17.84 5.35 22.33
C THR A 210 17.93 5.56 20.83
N THR A 211 17.47 6.69 20.34
CA THR A 211 17.42 7.02 18.92
C THR A 211 18.28 8.27 18.63
N TYR A 212 18.63 8.49 17.39
CA TYR A 212 19.36 9.69 16.99
C TYR A 212 18.66 10.98 17.41
N SER A 213 17.35 11.08 17.19
CA SER A 213 16.55 12.25 17.55
C SER A 213 16.28 12.39 19.05
N ILE A 214 16.24 11.26 19.79
CA ILE A 214 15.93 11.26 21.24
C ILE A 214 16.93 10.35 21.94
N ARG A 215 17.94 10.99 22.55
CA ARG A 215 19.06 10.31 23.21
C ARG A 215 18.86 10.15 24.72
N SER A 216 17.94 10.91 25.29
CA SER A 216 17.71 10.95 26.76
C SER A 216 16.92 9.76 27.30
N THR A 217 16.14 9.09 26.46
CA THR A 217 15.21 8.03 26.88
C THR A 217 15.18 6.92 25.86
N ALA A 218 15.16 5.67 26.32
CA ALA A 218 14.96 4.52 25.45
C ALA A 218 13.50 4.43 24.99
N LEU A 219 13.27 4.46 23.70
CA LEU A 219 11.97 4.33 23.06
C LEU A 219 11.75 2.90 22.57
N TYR A 220 10.47 2.51 22.44
CA TYR A 220 10.14 1.33 21.68
C TYR A 220 10.58 1.52 20.22
N VAL A 221 11.30 0.55 19.68
CA VAL A 221 11.74 0.47 18.30
C VAL A 221 11.44 -0.90 17.71
N CYS A 222 11.42 -1.02 16.40
CA CYS A 222 11.31 -2.28 15.68
C CYS A 222 12.63 -2.54 14.96
N GLU A 223 13.40 -3.51 15.42
CA GLU A 223 14.64 -3.93 14.74
C GLU A 223 14.26 -4.66 13.44
N PRO A 224 14.77 -4.21 12.28
CA PRO A 224 14.41 -4.81 11.03
C PRO A 224 14.84 -6.27 10.89
N ASN A 225 13.93 -7.11 10.37
CA ASN A 225 14.30 -8.42 9.87
C ASN A 225 14.81 -8.27 8.43
N TYR A 226 16.11 -8.32 8.24
CA TYR A 226 16.73 -8.12 6.92
C TYR A 226 16.32 -9.19 5.89
N ALA A 227 16.06 -10.42 6.30
CA ALA A 227 15.54 -11.46 5.41
C ALA A 227 14.13 -11.12 4.90
N SER A 228 13.29 -10.53 5.77
CA SER A 228 11.98 -10.01 5.39
C SER A 228 12.12 -8.82 4.44
N ILE A 229 13.05 -7.89 4.68
CA ILE A 229 13.33 -6.76 3.78
C ILE A 229 13.70 -7.27 2.39
N GLU A 230 14.63 -8.22 2.28
CA GLU A 230 15.05 -8.77 0.99
C GLU A 230 13.90 -9.49 0.25
N LYS A 231 13.05 -10.21 0.98
CA LYS A 231 11.83 -10.82 0.41
C LYS A 231 10.88 -9.77 -0.17
N VAL A 232 10.64 -8.70 0.59
CA VAL A 232 9.78 -7.58 0.17
C VAL A 232 10.39 -6.85 -1.03
N LYS A 233 11.69 -6.58 -1.01
CA LYS A 233 12.45 -5.95 -2.10
C LYS A 233 12.34 -6.74 -3.41
N LYS A 234 12.54 -8.06 -3.37
CA LYS A 234 12.34 -8.95 -4.52
C LYS A 234 10.90 -8.88 -5.04
N LYS A 235 9.91 -8.83 -4.14
CA LYS A 235 8.50 -8.71 -4.53
C LYS A 235 8.19 -7.36 -5.17
N MET A 236 8.69 -6.25 -4.62
CA MET A 236 8.57 -4.91 -5.23
C MET A 236 9.17 -4.89 -6.63
N LYS A 237 10.39 -5.44 -6.80
CA LYS A 237 11.07 -5.52 -8.10
C LYS A 237 10.24 -6.32 -9.12
N LYS A 238 9.67 -7.48 -8.73
CA LYS A 238 8.80 -8.28 -9.59
C LYS A 238 7.58 -7.48 -10.08
N TYR A 239 6.99 -6.64 -9.22
CA TYR A 239 5.82 -5.82 -9.58
C TYR A 239 6.19 -4.58 -10.41
N SER A 240 7.41 -4.06 -10.31
CA SER A 240 7.87 -2.90 -11.07
C SER A 240 8.42 -3.25 -12.46
N THR A 241 8.93 -4.47 -12.65
CA THR A 241 9.46 -4.92 -13.96
C THR A 241 8.34 -5.22 -14.94
N GLU A 242 8.55 -4.83 -16.19
CA GLU A 242 7.72 -5.27 -17.31
C GLU A 242 7.81 -6.78 -17.43
N VAL A 243 6.68 -7.46 -17.62
CA VAL A 243 6.69 -8.87 -18.03
C VAL A 243 7.37 -8.92 -19.40
N LYS A 244 8.59 -9.46 -19.46
CA LYS A 244 9.11 -9.93 -20.75
C LYS A 244 8.15 -11.03 -21.22
N GLU A 245 7.70 -10.92 -22.44
CA GLU A 245 6.87 -11.90 -23.15
C GLU A 245 7.49 -13.30 -23.02
N THR A 246 7.11 -14.05 -22.01
CA THR A 246 7.45 -15.48 -21.86
C THR A 246 6.20 -16.35 -21.85
N ASP A 247 4.99 -15.75 -21.90
CA ASP A 247 3.73 -16.50 -21.86
C ASP A 247 3.17 -16.85 -23.25
N GLU A 248 3.77 -16.39 -24.35
CA GLU A 248 3.32 -16.83 -25.70
C GLU A 248 3.97 -18.14 -26.15
N THR A 249 5.13 -18.50 -25.62
CA THR A 249 5.82 -19.73 -25.96
C THR A 249 5.22 -20.99 -25.32
N GLU A 250 4.62 -20.87 -24.14
CA GLU A 250 3.92 -22.02 -23.51
C GLU A 250 2.55 -22.29 -24.12
N LYS A 251 1.85 -21.27 -24.65
CA LYS A 251 0.61 -21.49 -25.40
C LYS A 251 0.83 -22.04 -26.79
N ALA A 252 1.94 -21.72 -27.42
CA ALA A 252 2.30 -22.27 -28.72
C ALA A 252 2.77 -23.74 -28.65
N ALA A 253 3.41 -24.15 -27.55
CA ALA A 253 3.81 -25.51 -27.31
C ALA A 253 2.62 -26.45 -26.98
N GLN A 254 1.57 -25.96 -26.35
CA GLN A 254 0.36 -26.74 -26.06
C GLN A 254 -0.60 -26.84 -27.24
N SER A 255 -0.46 -26.02 -28.30
CA SER A 255 -1.28 -26.10 -29.51
C SER A 255 -0.66 -26.97 -30.63
N GLN A 256 0.59 -27.41 -30.47
CA GLN A 256 1.25 -28.29 -31.49
C GLN A 256 1.14 -29.78 -31.17
N ASP A 257 0.68 -30.17 -29.97
CA ASP A 257 0.53 -31.58 -29.59
C ASP A 257 -0.87 -32.16 -29.87
N ALA A 258 -1.73 -31.41 -30.56
CA ALA A 258 -3.11 -31.82 -30.86
C ALA A 258 -3.40 -32.11 -32.34
N THR A 259 -2.37 -32.25 -33.17
CA THR A 259 -2.56 -32.65 -34.61
C THR A 259 -1.55 -33.67 -35.03
N ASP A 260 -1.75 -34.94 -34.66
CA ASP A 260 -1.19 -36.10 -35.38
C ASP A 260 -2.37 -36.96 -35.93
N PRO A 261 -2.66 -36.92 -37.25
CA PRO A 261 -3.63 -37.76 -37.87
C PRO A 261 -2.96 -38.92 -38.59
N SER A 262 -2.42 -39.89 -37.87
CA SER A 262 -1.95 -41.13 -38.53
C SER A 262 -2.19 -42.36 -37.66
N ALA A 263 -3.44 -42.86 -37.64
CA ALA A 263 -3.69 -44.26 -37.31
C ALA A 263 -4.94 -44.75 -38.05
N HIS A 264 -4.86 -44.82 -39.35
CA HIS A 264 -5.71 -45.71 -40.13
C HIS A 264 -4.83 -46.71 -40.86
N ALA A 265 -4.76 -47.89 -40.35
CA ALA A 265 -4.31 -49.05 -41.12
C ALA A 265 -5.11 -50.29 -40.73
N THR A 266 -6.09 -50.59 -41.59
CA THR A 266 -6.39 -51.89 -42.17
C THR A 266 -6.68 -53.08 -41.25
N MET A 267 -7.92 -53.46 -41.19
CA MET A 267 -8.32 -54.87 -41.08
C MET A 267 -9.10 -55.32 -42.32
N LYS A 268 -8.63 -56.42 -42.92
CA LYS A 268 -9.35 -57.30 -43.82
C LYS A 268 -8.74 -58.69 -43.67
N PRO A 269 -9.49 -59.74 -44.04
CA PRO A 269 -10.93 -60.05 -44.02
C PRO A 269 -11.32 -61.00 -42.91
#